data_70682eee3051646bc13bf1dad8d67be4
#
_entry.id   70682eee3051646bc13bf1dad8d67be4
#
_cell.length_a   1.000
_cell.length_b   1.000
_cell.length_c   1.000
_cell.angle_alpha   90.00
_cell.angle_beta   90.00
_cell.angle_gamma   90.00
#
_symmetry.space_group_name_H-M   'P 1'
#
loop_
_entity.id
_entity.type
_entity.pdbx_description
1 polymer ?
#
loop_
_entity_poly.entity_id
_entity_poly.type
_entity_poly.pdbx_seq_one_letter_code
_entity_poly.pdbx_strand_id
1 'polypeptide(L)'
;MIDADLLDHGTRHPNLALLKVSAYCKEYGHNVRLICNYDELRVDGKPAIVDCEYDILVLSRVFKFTEVPNFIQLMIKKHLIFYGGTGFFEVNGPNLPDEVEHHAPDYHLYDEYIEKATGGDEKIKKRRFDDYLSYSIGFTTRGCIRHCGFCVNRMLNRVVEWSPVSELIDKDRPNIYLWDDNIMAAPPKVFAKVMEDLKSSGKPFQFRQGMDVRLMTHQKAELLNEVKYHGDYIFAFDHYRMDDPNEKKQVEQIIKGLKIWREHCKKSTKLYVLVAYDSQDEKDIEGTFFRIKILMEHGCLPYIMRFEEYKNSEFKDMYIQLARWCNQPSIFKKMSFRQFCVRNEEYHQGIAHLNKKGVYNKKLKLPKGYPLKDTYCSCYRTMLDFEANYPEIANEYFDLRFENLNPYKLLKR
;
A
#
# COMPACT_ATOMS: atom_id res chain seq x y z
N MET A 1 0.42 23.59 12.54
CA MET A 1 0.89 22.44 11.76
C MET A 1 0.18 22.40 10.42
N ILE A 2 0.88 22.05 9.33
CA ILE A 2 0.32 21.99 7.97
C ILE A 2 0.65 20.62 7.39
N ASP A 3 -0.36 19.81 7.08
CA ASP A 3 -0.23 18.57 6.34
C ASP A 3 -0.59 18.84 4.88
N ALA A 4 0.43 19.06 4.04
CA ALA A 4 0.22 19.43 2.64
C ALA A 4 -0.51 18.35 1.84
N ASP A 5 -0.20 17.09 2.09
CA ASP A 5 -0.83 15.96 1.40
C ASP A 5 -2.31 15.84 1.73
N LEU A 6 -2.67 16.07 3.01
CA LEU A 6 -4.06 16.10 3.44
C LEU A 6 -4.85 17.23 2.78
N LEU A 7 -4.25 18.41 2.70
CA LEU A 7 -4.92 19.60 2.15
C LEU A 7 -5.06 19.59 0.63
N ASP A 8 -4.15 18.92 -0.08
CA ASP A 8 -4.17 18.84 -1.54
C ASP A 8 -5.11 17.74 -2.05
N HIS A 9 -4.89 16.50 -1.64
CA HIS A 9 -5.62 15.36 -2.21
C HIS A 9 -6.25 14.42 -1.16
N GLY A 10 -6.10 14.74 0.12
CA GLY A 10 -6.51 13.89 1.23
C GLY A 10 -5.57 12.70 1.44
N THR A 11 -5.43 12.28 2.67
CA THR A 11 -4.60 11.13 3.04
C THR A 11 -5.44 10.08 3.76
N ARG A 12 -4.95 8.86 3.72
CA ARG A 12 -5.58 7.74 4.44
C ARG A 12 -5.12 7.65 5.90
N HIS A 13 -3.93 8.16 6.18
CA HIS A 13 -3.29 8.08 7.49
C HIS A 13 -2.86 9.47 7.96
N PRO A 14 -2.83 9.73 9.28
CA PRO A 14 -2.24 10.95 9.80
C PRO A 14 -0.74 10.99 9.53
N ASN A 15 -0.17 12.18 9.48
CA ASN A 15 1.27 12.37 9.31
C ASN A 15 1.99 12.18 10.66
N LEU A 16 2.76 11.08 10.79
CA LEU A 16 3.42 10.72 12.04
C LEU A 16 4.40 11.81 12.54
N ALA A 17 5.15 12.44 11.63
CA ALA A 17 6.08 13.50 12.02
C ALA A 17 5.34 14.68 12.66
N LEU A 18 4.20 15.10 12.08
CA LEU A 18 3.39 16.17 12.65
C LEU A 18 2.77 15.77 14.00
N LEU A 19 2.36 14.51 14.18
CA LEU A 19 1.88 14.01 15.46
C LEU A 19 2.95 14.11 16.55
N LYS A 20 4.19 13.74 16.25
CA LYS A 20 5.32 13.79 17.19
C LYS A 20 5.73 15.22 17.53
N VAL A 21 5.87 16.08 16.51
CA VAL A 21 6.17 17.51 16.71
C VAL A 21 5.06 18.19 17.53
N SER A 22 3.79 17.86 17.27
CA SER A 22 2.66 18.40 18.03
C SER A 22 2.74 18.01 19.51
N ALA A 23 2.97 16.71 19.79
CA ALA A 23 3.06 16.22 21.15
C ALA A 23 4.21 16.87 21.92
N TYR A 24 5.40 16.92 21.31
CA TYR A 24 6.56 17.59 21.87
C TYR A 24 6.27 19.07 22.18
N CYS A 25 5.75 19.83 21.22
CA CYS A 25 5.42 21.23 21.44
C CYS A 25 4.40 21.44 22.57
N LYS A 26 3.36 20.59 22.64
CA LYS A 26 2.35 20.67 23.72
C LYS A 26 2.94 20.39 25.09
N GLU A 27 3.88 19.46 25.22
CA GLU A 27 4.58 19.17 26.47
C GLU A 27 5.35 20.39 26.99
N TYR A 28 5.92 21.19 26.07
CA TYR A 28 6.61 22.44 26.42
C TYR A 28 5.68 23.68 26.53
N GLY A 29 4.36 23.46 26.62
CA GLY A 29 3.38 24.49 26.88
C GLY A 29 2.93 25.28 25.67
N HIS A 30 3.28 24.88 24.45
CA HIS A 30 2.82 25.52 23.22
C HIS A 30 1.38 25.14 22.88
N ASN A 31 0.61 26.08 22.36
CA ASN A 31 -0.69 25.80 21.77
C ASN A 31 -0.50 25.36 20.33
N VAL A 32 -0.87 24.12 20.02
CA VAL A 32 -0.68 23.52 18.69
C VAL A 32 -2.00 23.32 18.00
N ARG A 33 -2.10 23.78 16.76
CA ARG A 33 -3.28 23.63 15.90
C ARG A 33 -2.89 23.09 14.51
N LEU A 34 -3.70 22.20 13.97
CA LEU A 34 -3.63 21.80 12.57
C LEU A 34 -4.41 22.81 11.70
N ILE A 35 -3.78 23.27 10.62
CA ILE A 35 -4.44 24.11 9.62
C ILE A 35 -5.35 23.21 8.79
N CYS A 36 -6.63 23.53 8.75
CA CYS A 36 -7.64 22.77 8.01
C CYS A 36 -7.83 23.27 6.57
N ASN A 37 -7.40 24.49 6.28
CA ASN A 37 -7.48 25.12 4.96
C ASN A 37 -6.35 26.15 4.83
N TYR A 38 -5.73 26.26 3.68
CA TYR A 38 -4.70 27.27 3.40
C TYR A 38 -5.20 28.73 3.54
N ASP A 39 -6.51 28.97 3.43
CA ASP A 39 -7.09 30.30 3.62
C ASP A 39 -6.98 30.80 5.06
N GLU A 40 -6.82 29.90 6.05
CA GLU A 40 -6.51 30.27 7.44
C GLU A 40 -5.15 30.99 7.59
N LEU A 41 -4.29 30.86 6.59
CA LEU A 41 -2.97 31.53 6.53
C LEU A 41 -3.01 32.82 5.68
N ARG A 42 -4.19 33.38 5.42
CA ARG A 42 -4.38 34.59 4.62
C ARG A 42 -5.16 35.64 5.44
N VAL A 43 -4.77 36.90 5.28
CA VAL A 43 -5.51 38.05 5.78
C VAL A 43 -5.94 38.88 4.57
N ASP A 44 -7.23 39.18 4.45
CA ASP A 44 -7.84 39.94 3.35
C ASP A 44 -7.49 39.37 1.96
N GLY A 45 -7.44 38.04 1.84
CA GLY A 45 -7.10 37.33 0.59
C GLY A 45 -5.63 37.38 0.18
N LYS A 46 -4.78 38.09 0.96
CA LYS A 46 -3.32 38.13 0.77
C LYS A 46 -2.62 37.16 1.73
N PRO A 47 -1.45 36.59 1.34
CA PRO A 47 -0.70 35.77 2.27
C PRO A 47 -0.34 36.56 3.52
N ALA A 48 -0.79 36.13 4.68
CA ALA A 48 -0.41 36.69 5.98
C ALA A 48 1.04 36.31 6.31
N ILE A 49 2.00 36.98 5.70
CA ILE A 49 3.42 36.75 5.95
C ILE A 49 3.87 37.43 7.27
N VAL A 50 3.13 38.40 7.75
CA VAL A 50 3.55 39.26 8.84
C VAL A 50 2.55 39.33 10.00
N ASP A 51 1.25 39.10 9.75
CA ASP A 51 0.18 39.29 10.76
C ASP A 51 -0.59 37.96 11.01
N CYS A 52 0.05 36.80 10.87
CA CYS A 52 -0.61 35.55 11.25
C CYS A 52 -0.57 35.39 12.78
N GLU A 53 -1.65 34.83 13.33
CA GLU A 53 -1.82 34.49 14.75
C GLU A 53 -0.85 33.37 15.23
N TYR A 54 0.16 33.01 14.40
CA TYR A 54 1.04 31.90 14.66
C TYR A 54 2.49 32.33 14.75
N ASP A 55 3.14 31.96 15.85
CA ASP A 55 4.57 32.23 16.07
C ASP A 55 5.44 31.30 15.20
N ILE A 56 5.01 30.06 15.03
CA ILE A 56 5.74 29.03 14.30
C ILE A 56 4.81 28.25 13.37
N LEU A 57 5.22 28.07 12.12
CA LEU A 57 4.56 27.21 11.15
C LEU A 57 5.45 26.01 10.82
N VAL A 58 4.87 24.81 10.86
CA VAL A 58 5.53 23.56 10.51
C VAL A 58 4.74 22.87 9.40
N LEU A 59 5.41 22.59 8.28
CA LEU A 59 4.83 21.98 7.08
C LEU A 59 5.43 20.60 6.84
N SER A 60 4.59 19.61 6.61
CA SER A 60 5.01 18.30 6.09
C SER A 60 4.42 18.04 4.72
N ARG A 61 5.26 17.49 3.82
CA ARG A 61 4.88 16.96 2.50
C ARG A 61 5.57 15.64 2.25
N VAL A 62 4.80 14.57 2.10
CA VAL A 62 5.32 13.20 1.91
C VAL A 62 5.47 12.85 0.43
N PHE A 63 4.52 13.28 -0.41
CA PHE A 63 4.52 12.93 -1.83
C PHE A 63 5.04 14.08 -2.71
N LYS A 64 5.88 13.73 -3.69
CA LYS A 64 6.45 14.72 -4.64
C LYS A 64 5.38 15.40 -5.51
N PHE A 65 4.30 14.68 -5.83
CA PHE A 65 3.19 15.18 -6.65
C PHE A 65 2.21 16.07 -5.89
N THR A 66 2.33 16.19 -4.55
CA THR A 66 1.48 17.08 -3.74
C THR A 66 1.76 18.53 -4.11
N GLU A 67 0.72 19.24 -4.49
CA GLU A 67 0.79 20.65 -4.83
C GLU A 67 0.75 21.52 -3.55
N VAL A 68 1.66 22.46 -3.48
CA VAL A 68 1.74 23.44 -2.39
C VAL A 68 1.54 24.84 -2.98
N PRO A 69 0.60 25.65 -2.46
CA PRO A 69 0.32 26.98 -2.99
C PRO A 69 1.57 27.88 -3.07
N ASN A 70 1.62 28.73 -4.10
CA ASN A 70 2.78 29.60 -4.36
C ASN A 70 3.18 30.47 -3.17
N PHE A 71 2.22 30.96 -2.37
CA PHE A 71 2.54 31.77 -1.21
C PHE A 71 3.23 30.97 -0.10
N ILE A 72 2.86 29.68 0.08
CA ILE A 72 3.57 28.75 0.99
C ILE A 72 4.98 28.49 0.49
N GLN A 73 5.15 28.26 -0.82
CA GLN A 73 6.48 28.12 -1.42
C GLN A 73 7.35 29.37 -1.19
N LEU A 74 6.75 30.56 -1.24
CA LEU A 74 7.44 31.80 -0.93
C LEU A 74 7.84 31.88 0.56
N MET A 75 6.96 31.43 1.48
CA MET A 75 7.28 31.36 2.91
C MET A 75 8.45 30.40 3.18
N ILE A 76 8.50 29.25 2.52
CA ILE A 76 9.63 28.31 2.58
C ILE A 76 10.92 29.01 2.12
N LYS A 77 10.91 29.67 0.96
CA LYS A 77 12.07 30.39 0.40
C LYS A 77 12.57 31.53 1.31
N LYS A 78 11.69 32.13 2.08
CA LYS A 78 12.01 33.19 3.05
C LYS A 78 12.34 32.68 4.44
N HIS A 79 12.42 31.36 4.63
CA HIS A 79 12.67 30.73 5.94
C HIS A 79 11.66 31.10 7.04
N LEU A 80 10.40 31.36 6.67
CA LEU A 80 9.31 31.73 7.58
C LEU A 80 8.54 30.50 8.08
N ILE A 81 8.87 29.32 7.59
CA ILE A 81 8.19 28.07 7.90
C ILE A 81 9.22 26.93 7.98
N PHE A 82 9.11 26.11 9.00
CA PHE A 82 9.84 24.85 9.08
C PHE A 82 9.16 23.83 8.18
N TYR A 83 9.92 23.07 7.40
CA TYR A 83 9.35 22.10 6.49
C TYR A 83 10.15 20.80 6.44
N GLY A 84 9.45 19.71 6.15
CA GLY A 84 10.03 18.38 6.07
C GLY A 84 9.15 17.40 5.29
N GLY A 85 9.62 16.16 5.25
CA GLY A 85 8.98 15.06 4.56
C GLY A 85 9.62 14.73 3.22
N THR A 86 9.45 13.48 2.78
CA THR A 86 10.08 12.90 1.59
C THR A 86 9.69 13.57 0.27
N GLY A 87 8.57 14.30 0.27
CA GLY A 87 8.12 15.06 -0.90
C GLY A 87 8.99 16.28 -1.24
N PHE A 88 9.75 16.80 -0.27
CA PHE A 88 10.68 17.92 -0.49
C PHE A 88 12.10 17.47 -0.87
N PHE A 89 12.47 16.25 -0.52
CA PHE A 89 13.84 15.75 -0.66
C PHE A 89 13.85 14.50 -1.53
N GLU A 90 14.72 14.44 -2.53
CA GLU A 90 14.82 13.26 -3.41
C GLU A 90 15.34 12.04 -2.68
N VAL A 91 16.30 12.25 -1.79
CA VAL A 91 16.88 11.21 -0.94
C VAL A 91 17.10 11.83 0.43
N ASN A 92 16.59 11.20 1.47
CA ASN A 92 16.95 11.49 2.86
C ASN A 92 16.71 12.95 3.29
N GLY A 93 15.46 13.33 3.49
CA GLY A 93 15.16 14.55 4.22
C GLY A 93 15.75 14.51 5.65
N PRO A 94 15.91 15.66 6.31
CA PRO A 94 16.37 15.71 7.69
C PRO A 94 15.44 14.88 8.58
N ASN A 95 16.03 14.08 9.47
CA ASN A 95 15.28 13.43 10.55
C ASN A 95 14.79 14.47 11.55
N LEU A 96 13.74 14.14 12.29
CA LEU A 96 13.39 14.89 13.49
C LEU A 96 14.55 14.78 14.50
N PRO A 97 14.74 15.79 15.37
CA PRO A 97 15.62 15.64 16.54
C PRO A 97 15.21 14.43 17.38
N ASP A 98 16.17 13.75 17.99
CA ASP A 98 15.93 12.50 18.72
C ASP A 98 14.84 12.63 19.79
N GLU A 99 14.85 13.75 20.54
CA GLU A 99 13.84 14.05 21.55
C GLU A 99 12.43 14.18 20.99
N VAL A 100 12.28 14.62 19.74
CA VAL A 100 10.99 14.71 19.03
C VAL A 100 10.65 13.36 18.38
N GLU A 101 11.64 12.69 17.77
CA GLU A 101 11.45 11.42 17.10
C GLU A 101 10.99 10.33 18.07
N HIS A 102 11.51 10.33 19.30
CA HIS A 102 11.16 9.38 20.36
C HIS A 102 10.09 9.91 21.33
N HIS A 103 9.30 10.91 20.88
CA HIS A 103 8.14 11.36 21.62
C HIS A 103 6.88 10.57 21.25
N ALA A 104 6.01 10.29 22.22
CA ALA A 104 4.72 9.65 21.96
C ALA A 104 3.87 10.54 21.05
N PRO A 105 3.21 10.01 20.00
CA PRO A 105 2.45 10.83 19.05
C PRO A 105 1.21 11.48 19.66
N ASP A 106 0.92 12.72 19.28
CA ASP A 106 -0.35 13.40 19.59
C ASP A 106 -1.45 12.97 18.62
N TYR A 107 -2.14 11.91 18.95
CA TYR A 107 -3.20 11.34 18.11
C TYR A 107 -4.46 12.22 17.99
N HIS A 108 -4.55 13.31 18.75
CA HIS A 108 -5.69 14.25 18.73
C HIS A 108 -5.46 15.47 17.81
N LEU A 109 -4.29 15.60 17.19
CA LEU A 109 -3.97 16.72 16.30
C LEU A 109 -4.97 16.90 15.15
N TYR A 110 -5.57 15.82 14.66
CA TYR A 110 -6.48 15.82 13.51
C TYR A 110 -7.97 15.88 13.88
N ASP A 111 -8.33 15.89 15.16
CA ASP A 111 -9.73 15.78 15.61
C ASP A 111 -10.60 16.92 15.06
N GLU A 112 -10.15 18.17 15.14
CA GLU A 112 -10.88 19.32 14.61
C GLU A 112 -11.10 19.23 13.09
N TYR A 113 -10.06 18.82 12.34
CA TYR A 113 -10.15 18.60 10.91
C TYR A 113 -11.20 17.52 10.56
N ILE A 114 -11.17 16.41 11.28
CA ILE A 114 -12.10 15.29 11.06
C ILE A 114 -13.55 15.73 11.36
N GLU A 115 -13.77 16.45 12.45
CA GLU A 115 -15.10 17.00 12.78
C GLU A 115 -15.62 17.91 11.68
N LYS A 116 -14.82 18.87 11.22
CA LYS A 116 -15.18 19.78 10.12
C LYS A 116 -15.45 19.04 8.82
N ALA A 117 -14.58 18.09 8.45
CA ALA A 117 -14.66 17.33 7.18
C ALA A 117 -15.84 16.36 7.12
N THR A 118 -16.40 15.98 8.26
CA THR A 118 -17.48 14.99 8.36
C THR A 118 -18.80 15.58 8.86
N GLY A 119 -18.79 16.83 9.34
CA GLY A 119 -19.95 17.44 9.97
C GLY A 119 -20.44 16.68 11.21
N GLY A 120 -19.54 15.95 11.91
CA GLY A 120 -19.86 15.13 13.06
C GLY A 120 -20.53 13.78 12.75
N ASP A 121 -20.70 13.38 11.46
CA ASP A 121 -21.32 12.10 11.08
C ASP A 121 -20.37 10.93 11.35
N GLU A 122 -20.70 10.10 12.35
CA GLU A 122 -19.91 8.93 12.77
C GLU A 122 -19.74 7.87 11.67
N LYS A 123 -20.69 7.73 10.74
CA LYS A 123 -20.54 6.79 9.61
C LYS A 123 -19.53 7.31 8.60
N ILE A 124 -19.51 8.61 8.37
CA ILE A 124 -18.52 9.25 7.50
C ILE A 124 -17.14 9.19 8.15
N LYS A 125 -17.03 9.50 9.45
CA LYS A 125 -15.79 9.38 10.24
C LYS A 125 -15.20 7.98 10.08
N LYS A 126 -15.96 6.95 10.41
CA LYS A 126 -15.52 5.56 10.31
C LYS A 126 -15.13 5.15 8.89
N ARG A 127 -15.85 5.62 7.87
CA ARG A 127 -15.56 5.25 6.47
C ARG A 127 -14.31 5.94 5.92
N ARG A 128 -14.07 7.20 6.27
CA ARG A 128 -13.01 8.04 5.69
C ARG A 128 -11.77 8.16 6.55
N PHE A 129 -11.93 8.12 7.86
CA PHE A 129 -10.90 8.45 8.85
C PHE A 129 -10.64 7.33 9.87
N ASP A 130 -11.02 6.08 9.56
CA ASP A 130 -10.80 4.94 10.47
C ASP A 130 -9.32 4.80 10.86
N ASP A 131 -8.41 4.93 9.89
CA ASP A 131 -6.98 4.83 10.15
C ASP A 131 -6.45 6.00 11.03
N TYR A 132 -7.12 7.16 11.03
CA TYR A 132 -6.82 8.28 11.91
C TYR A 132 -7.32 8.07 13.34
N LEU A 133 -8.43 7.37 13.52
CA LEU A 133 -9.14 7.26 14.79
C LEU A 133 -8.88 5.94 15.52
N SER A 134 -8.60 4.87 14.77
CA SER A 134 -8.56 3.51 15.31
C SER A 134 -7.16 2.92 15.43
N TYR A 135 -6.11 3.59 14.91
CA TYR A 135 -4.78 3.02 14.87
C TYR A 135 -3.71 3.89 15.53
N SER A 136 -2.94 3.26 16.42
CA SER A 136 -1.62 3.74 16.82
C SER A 136 -0.64 3.44 15.68
N ILE A 137 0.23 4.39 15.32
CA ILE A 137 1.11 4.25 14.16
C ILE A 137 2.57 4.53 14.52
N GLY A 138 3.50 3.88 13.84
CA GLY A 138 4.92 4.16 14.01
C GLY A 138 5.84 3.12 13.40
N PHE A 139 7.10 3.16 13.86
CA PHE A 139 8.18 2.28 13.44
C PHE A 139 8.80 1.64 14.67
N THR A 140 8.87 0.31 14.71
CA THR A 140 9.65 -0.41 15.75
C THR A 140 11.09 -0.61 15.33
N THR A 141 11.32 -0.65 14.02
CA THR A 141 12.63 -0.74 13.40
C THR A 141 12.74 0.19 12.19
N ARG A 142 13.95 0.65 11.87
CA ARG A 142 14.25 1.43 10.68
C ARG A 142 15.36 0.79 9.89
N GLY A 143 15.31 1.02 8.57
CA GLY A 143 16.34 0.58 7.64
C GLY A 143 16.04 -0.74 6.94
N CYS A 144 16.80 -1.02 5.89
CA CYS A 144 16.66 -2.19 5.05
C CYS A 144 18.00 -2.60 4.46
N ILE A 145 18.25 -3.91 4.36
CA ILE A 145 19.45 -4.47 3.71
C ILE A 145 19.34 -4.49 2.18
N ARG A 146 18.19 -4.11 1.64
CA ARG A 146 17.91 -4.09 0.20
C ARG A 146 18.05 -2.66 -0.32
N HIS A 147 18.62 -2.53 -1.49
CA HIS A 147 18.78 -1.25 -2.17
C HIS A 147 17.93 -1.24 -3.45
N CYS A 148 16.62 -1.58 -3.32
CA CYS A 148 15.71 -1.61 -4.46
C CYS A 148 15.65 -0.25 -5.14
N GLY A 149 15.82 -0.23 -6.47
CA GLY A 149 15.91 1.00 -7.27
C GLY A 149 14.70 1.92 -7.12
N PHE A 150 13.52 1.35 -6.95
CA PHE A 150 12.25 2.07 -6.77
C PHE A 150 12.00 2.58 -5.35
N CYS A 151 12.75 2.10 -4.35
CA CYS A 151 12.47 2.38 -2.95
C CYS A 151 13.03 3.73 -2.51
N VAL A 152 12.25 4.51 -1.78
CA VAL A 152 12.68 5.79 -1.20
C VAL A 152 13.47 5.63 0.10
N ASN A 153 13.34 4.46 0.78
CA ASN A 153 13.97 4.19 2.07
C ASN A 153 15.37 3.59 1.88
N ARG A 154 16.37 4.43 1.58
CA ARG A 154 17.75 4.01 1.31
C ARG A 154 18.76 4.50 2.33
N MET A 155 18.30 5.11 3.43
CA MET A 155 19.19 5.76 4.41
C MET A 155 20.07 4.79 5.17
N LEU A 156 19.51 3.66 5.57
CA LEU A 156 20.20 2.67 6.40
C LEU A 156 20.29 1.35 5.65
N ASN A 157 21.51 0.86 5.45
CA ASN A 157 21.79 -0.43 4.81
C ASN A 157 21.73 -1.63 5.78
N ARG A 158 21.20 -1.42 6.98
CA ARG A 158 20.93 -2.43 8.00
C ARG A 158 19.65 -2.07 8.72
N VAL A 159 19.02 -3.05 9.36
CA VAL A 159 17.88 -2.81 10.24
C VAL A 159 18.37 -2.55 11.65
N VAL A 160 17.90 -1.45 12.24
CA VAL A 160 18.19 -1.06 13.62
C VAL A 160 16.88 -0.99 14.41
N GLU A 161 16.95 -1.26 15.71
CA GLU A 161 15.85 -0.99 16.65
C GLU A 161 15.60 0.52 16.68
N TRP A 162 14.31 0.91 16.75
CA TRP A 162 13.93 2.32 16.66
C TRP A 162 13.12 2.73 17.87
N SER A 163 11.79 2.63 17.84
CA SER A 163 10.93 2.96 18.97
C SER A 163 10.37 1.69 19.61
N PRO A 164 10.36 1.57 20.93
CA PRO A 164 9.63 0.50 21.59
C PRO A 164 8.14 0.63 21.32
N VAL A 165 7.44 -0.50 21.25
CA VAL A 165 5.99 -0.52 20.97
C VAL A 165 5.20 0.36 21.95
N SER A 166 5.62 0.42 23.21
CA SER A 166 4.99 1.23 24.26
C SER A 166 5.01 2.73 23.99
N GLU A 167 6.00 3.24 23.25
CA GLU A 167 6.09 4.66 22.85
C GLU A 167 5.01 5.03 21.84
N LEU A 168 4.56 4.08 21.03
CA LEU A 168 3.63 4.31 19.93
C LEU A 168 2.17 4.14 20.33
N ILE A 169 1.89 3.36 21.37
CA ILE A 169 0.53 2.94 21.71
C ILE A 169 -0.24 4.05 22.42
N ASP A 170 -1.38 4.40 21.82
CA ASP A 170 -2.44 5.10 22.49
C ASP A 170 -3.46 4.11 23.07
N LYS A 171 -3.91 4.34 24.32
CA LYS A 171 -4.83 3.44 25.03
C LYS A 171 -6.21 3.36 24.37
N ASP A 172 -6.67 4.46 23.79
CA ASP A 172 -8.01 4.60 23.23
C ASP A 172 -8.10 4.08 21.79
N ARG A 173 -6.95 3.75 21.17
CA ARG A 173 -6.87 3.19 19.82
C ARG A 173 -6.81 1.67 19.86
N PRO A 174 -7.76 0.97 19.24
CA PRO A 174 -7.83 -0.50 19.35
C PRO A 174 -6.74 -1.25 18.59
N ASN A 175 -6.11 -0.64 17.59
CA ASN A 175 -5.19 -1.32 16.67
C ASN A 175 -3.84 -0.60 16.55
N ILE A 176 -2.85 -1.30 15.99
CA ILE A 176 -1.51 -0.76 15.72
C ILE A 176 -1.17 -0.96 14.22
N TYR A 177 -0.69 0.09 13.55
CA TYR A 177 -0.06 0.02 12.23
C TYR A 177 1.42 0.34 12.31
N LEU A 178 2.24 -0.59 11.87
CA LEU A 178 3.68 -0.44 11.83
C LEU A 178 4.15 -0.27 10.38
N TRP A 179 5.00 0.73 10.16
CA TRP A 179 5.55 1.07 8.86
C TRP A 179 7.02 0.71 8.71
N ASP A 180 7.50 -0.26 9.50
CA ASP A 180 8.87 -0.75 9.49
C ASP A 180 9.36 -1.03 8.07
N ASP A 181 10.52 -0.51 7.70
CA ASP A 181 11.05 -0.59 6.33
C ASP A 181 11.27 -2.04 5.89
N ASN A 182 11.83 -2.88 6.78
CA ASN A 182 11.99 -4.32 6.57
C ASN A 182 12.22 -5.07 7.89
N ILE A 183 11.18 -5.26 8.67
CA ILE A 183 11.25 -5.99 9.95
C ILE A 183 11.85 -7.40 9.80
N MET A 184 11.68 -8.05 8.63
CA MET A 184 12.21 -9.38 8.38
C MET A 184 13.74 -9.43 8.36
N ALA A 185 14.40 -8.31 8.09
CA ALA A 185 15.86 -8.19 8.12
C ALA A 185 16.42 -7.77 9.51
N ALA A 186 15.54 -7.56 10.49
CA ALA A 186 15.98 -7.28 11.85
C ALA A 186 16.79 -8.45 12.45
N PRO A 187 17.80 -8.17 13.29
CA PRO A 187 18.49 -9.19 14.04
C PRO A 187 17.51 -10.09 14.82
N PRO A 188 17.75 -11.40 14.94
CA PRO A 188 16.78 -12.32 15.54
C PRO A 188 16.28 -11.91 16.93
N LYS A 189 17.16 -11.36 17.76
CA LYS A 189 16.79 -10.85 19.09
C LYS A 189 15.86 -9.65 19.04
N VAL A 190 16.11 -8.72 18.10
CA VAL A 190 15.26 -7.53 17.90
C VAL A 190 13.89 -7.94 17.37
N PHE A 191 13.85 -8.83 16.37
CA PHE A 191 12.60 -9.37 15.83
C PHE A 191 11.75 -10.03 16.94
N ALA A 192 12.37 -10.92 17.73
CA ALA A 192 11.68 -11.62 18.82
C ALA A 192 11.16 -10.64 19.88
N LYS A 193 11.95 -9.63 20.26
CA LYS A 193 11.53 -8.59 21.21
C LYS A 193 10.32 -7.81 20.69
N VAL A 194 10.35 -7.38 19.44
CA VAL A 194 9.21 -6.65 18.83
C VAL A 194 7.94 -7.52 18.84
N MET A 195 8.06 -8.83 18.50
CA MET A 195 6.90 -9.74 18.56
C MET A 195 6.38 -9.92 19.99
N GLU A 196 7.25 -10.01 21.00
CA GLU A 196 6.84 -10.11 22.40
C GLU A 196 6.17 -8.82 22.90
N ASP A 197 6.70 -7.66 22.56
CA ASP A 197 6.10 -6.36 22.90
C ASP A 197 4.71 -6.21 22.26
N LEU A 198 4.54 -6.61 21.00
CA LEU A 198 3.25 -6.62 20.32
C LEU A 198 2.26 -7.62 20.94
N LYS A 199 2.74 -8.80 21.34
CA LYS A 199 1.95 -9.81 22.05
C LYS A 199 1.47 -9.29 23.41
N SER A 200 2.38 -8.68 24.16
CA SER A 200 2.12 -8.08 25.47
C SER A 200 1.15 -6.90 25.42
N SER A 201 1.15 -6.13 24.34
CA SER A 201 0.20 -5.03 24.13
C SER A 201 -1.25 -5.50 24.06
N GLY A 202 -1.47 -6.78 23.69
CA GLY A 202 -2.79 -7.37 23.51
C GLY A 202 -3.60 -6.78 22.33
N LYS A 203 -3.09 -5.73 21.67
CA LYS A 203 -3.76 -5.05 20.53
C LYS A 203 -3.47 -5.76 19.21
N PRO A 204 -4.45 -5.88 18.31
CA PRO A 204 -4.21 -6.30 16.93
C PRO A 204 -3.28 -5.33 16.20
N PHE A 205 -2.35 -5.87 15.41
CA PHE A 205 -1.42 -5.03 14.66
C PHE A 205 -1.23 -5.51 13.22
N GLN A 206 -0.68 -4.65 12.38
CA GLN A 206 -0.29 -4.98 11.01
C GLN A 206 0.98 -4.25 10.61
N PHE A 207 1.91 -4.95 9.94
CA PHE A 207 2.96 -4.32 9.16
C PHE A 207 2.38 -3.86 7.82
N ARG A 208 2.51 -2.57 7.51
CA ARG A 208 1.90 -1.94 6.33
C ARG A 208 2.81 -1.98 5.11
N GLN A 209 4.11 -2.06 5.32
CA GLN A 209 5.08 -2.27 4.25
C GLN A 209 5.16 -3.75 3.88
N GLY A 210 5.54 -4.03 2.65
CA GLY A 210 5.71 -5.41 2.20
C GLY A 210 6.91 -6.07 2.88
N MET A 211 6.66 -7.04 3.77
CA MET A 211 7.71 -7.81 4.43
C MET A 211 8.52 -8.63 3.41
N ASP A 212 9.84 -8.75 3.61
CA ASP A 212 10.72 -9.53 2.74
C ASP A 212 10.63 -11.04 3.06
N VAL A 213 9.78 -11.74 2.30
CA VAL A 213 9.55 -13.18 2.49
C VAL A 213 10.78 -14.06 2.23
N ARG A 214 11.81 -13.55 1.51
CA ARG A 214 13.08 -14.26 1.29
C ARG A 214 13.84 -14.55 2.59
N LEU A 215 13.55 -13.76 3.62
CA LEU A 215 14.15 -13.86 4.96
C LEU A 215 13.30 -14.65 5.95
N MET A 216 12.25 -15.34 5.46
CA MET A 216 11.38 -16.18 6.27
C MET A 216 12.14 -17.38 6.82
N THR A 217 12.00 -17.61 8.12
CA THR A 217 12.45 -18.81 8.82
C THR A 217 11.29 -19.43 9.60
N HIS A 218 11.40 -20.68 10.01
CA HIS A 218 10.37 -21.32 10.83
C HIS A 218 10.09 -20.53 12.11
N GLN A 219 11.13 -20.09 12.80
CA GLN A 219 11.01 -19.28 14.01
C GLN A 219 10.25 -17.96 13.78
N LYS A 220 10.57 -17.23 12.68
CA LYS A 220 9.84 -15.99 12.35
C LYS A 220 8.38 -16.26 11.99
N ALA A 221 8.11 -17.34 11.27
CA ALA A 221 6.76 -17.74 10.92
C ALA A 221 5.93 -18.08 12.17
N GLU A 222 6.50 -18.80 13.12
CA GLU A 222 5.88 -19.13 14.42
C GLU A 222 5.56 -17.84 15.18
N LEU A 223 6.53 -16.99 15.42
CA LEU A 223 6.35 -15.74 16.16
C LEU A 223 5.29 -14.84 15.51
N LEU A 224 5.31 -14.67 14.18
CA LEU A 224 4.29 -13.90 13.45
C LEU A 224 2.89 -14.50 13.57
N ASN A 225 2.77 -15.83 13.68
CA ASN A 225 1.48 -16.51 13.76
C ASN A 225 0.89 -16.53 15.17
N GLU A 226 1.74 -16.38 16.22
CA GLU A 226 1.32 -16.32 17.61
C GLU A 226 0.68 -15.00 18.02
N VAL A 227 0.98 -13.92 17.32
CA VAL A 227 0.50 -12.57 17.64
C VAL A 227 -0.86 -12.27 16.99
N LYS A 228 -1.60 -11.30 17.53
CA LYS A 228 -2.89 -10.85 16.98
C LYS A 228 -2.68 -9.99 15.74
N TYR A 229 -2.43 -10.62 14.59
CA TYR A 229 -2.27 -9.89 13.34
C TYR A 229 -3.62 -9.44 12.76
N HIS A 230 -3.71 -8.17 12.36
CA HIS A 230 -4.90 -7.56 11.77
C HIS A 230 -4.86 -7.65 10.24
N GLY A 231 -5.95 -8.12 9.63
CA GLY A 231 -6.07 -8.19 8.17
C GLY A 231 -5.19 -9.25 7.50
N ASP A 232 -4.73 -8.98 6.28
CA ASP A 232 -3.86 -9.86 5.52
C ASP A 232 -2.40 -9.67 5.93
N TYR A 233 -1.63 -10.75 6.01
CA TYR A 233 -0.17 -10.63 6.02
C TYR A 233 0.30 -10.12 4.67
N ILE A 234 1.20 -9.14 4.66
CA ILE A 234 1.67 -8.47 3.46
C ILE A 234 3.16 -8.71 3.27
N PHE A 235 3.50 -9.36 2.16
CA PHE A 235 4.89 -9.53 1.72
C PHE A 235 5.12 -8.85 0.37
N ALA A 236 6.36 -8.86 -0.15
CA ALA A 236 6.72 -8.34 -1.46
C ALA A 236 7.24 -9.43 -2.38
N PHE A 237 6.94 -9.32 -3.68
CA PHE A 237 7.41 -10.20 -4.75
C PHE A 237 7.70 -9.38 -6.01
N ASP A 238 8.89 -8.78 -6.08
CA ASP A 238 9.26 -7.85 -7.16
C ASP A 238 10.14 -8.49 -8.25
N HIS A 239 10.76 -9.66 -8.00
CA HIS A 239 11.65 -10.36 -8.91
C HIS A 239 10.92 -11.35 -9.82
N TYR A 240 11.31 -11.49 -11.09
CA TYR A 240 10.63 -12.37 -12.04
C TYR A 240 11.50 -12.93 -13.18
N ARG A 241 12.68 -12.34 -13.47
CA ARG A 241 13.52 -12.74 -14.61
C ARG A 241 14.26 -14.03 -14.29
N MET A 242 13.77 -15.14 -14.86
CA MET A 242 14.37 -16.46 -14.65
C MET A 242 15.61 -16.72 -15.52
N ASP A 243 15.84 -15.89 -16.52
CA ASP A 243 17.02 -15.87 -17.38
C ASP A 243 18.24 -15.18 -16.74
N ASP A 244 18.01 -14.31 -15.75
CA ASP A 244 19.07 -13.70 -14.94
C ASP A 244 19.35 -14.56 -13.70
N PRO A 245 20.58 -15.06 -13.50
CA PRO A 245 20.90 -15.93 -12.35
C PRO A 245 20.66 -15.29 -10.98
N ASN A 246 20.82 -13.97 -10.85
CA ASN A 246 20.59 -13.26 -9.59
C ASN A 246 19.08 -13.13 -9.31
N GLU A 247 18.32 -12.74 -10.32
CA GLU A 247 16.86 -12.68 -10.24
C GLU A 247 16.26 -14.07 -9.94
N LYS A 248 16.68 -15.11 -10.66
CA LYS A 248 16.29 -16.49 -10.40
C LYS A 248 16.52 -16.90 -8.97
N LYS A 249 17.69 -16.61 -8.40
CA LYS A 249 18.00 -16.86 -7.00
C LYS A 249 17.04 -16.14 -6.04
N GLN A 250 16.65 -14.88 -6.35
CA GLN A 250 15.67 -14.16 -5.55
C GLN A 250 14.29 -14.84 -5.61
N VAL A 251 13.84 -15.25 -6.80
CA VAL A 251 12.59 -16.00 -6.99
C VAL A 251 12.59 -17.30 -6.19
N GLU A 252 13.67 -18.08 -6.27
CA GLU A 252 13.81 -19.33 -5.52
C GLU A 252 13.75 -19.10 -4.00
N GLN A 253 14.36 -18.04 -3.49
CA GLN A 253 14.26 -17.64 -2.09
C GLN A 253 12.85 -17.23 -1.68
N ILE A 254 12.12 -16.52 -2.54
CA ILE A 254 10.72 -16.19 -2.31
C ILE A 254 9.88 -17.45 -2.20
N ILE A 255 10.00 -18.36 -3.16
CA ILE A 255 9.29 -19.65 -3.15
C ILE A 255 9.58 -20.45 -1.88
N LYS A 256 10.85 -20.52 -1.48
CA LYS A 256 11.26 -21.17 -0.22
C LYS A 256 10.60 -20.51 0.99
N GLY A 257 10.62 -19.18 1.04
CA GLY A 257 10.02 -18.44 2.14
C GLY A 257 8.50 -18.63 2.22
N LEU A 258 7.82 -18.66 1.08
CA LEU A 258 6.37 -18.93 1.00
C LEU A 258 6.02 -20.35 1.47
N LYS A 259 6.83 -21.36 1.12
CA LYS A 259 6.64 -22.74 1.62
C LYS A 259 6.75 -22.80 3.13
N ILE A 260 7.83 -22.26 3.72
CA ILE A 260 7.99 -22.15 5.18
C ILE A 260 6.78 -21.44 5.80
N TRP A 261 6.40 -20.29 5.24
CA TRP A 261 5.25 -19.54 5.74
C TRP A 261 3.95 -20.37 5.76
N ARG A 262 3.68 -21.13 4.70
CA ARG A 262 2.46 -21.94 4.58
C ARG A 262 2.43 -23.17 5.47
N GLU A 263 3.55 -23.65 5.93
CA GLU A 263 3.63 -24.71 6.96
C GLU A 263 3.07 -24.22 8.31
N HIS A 264 3.27 -22.93 8.63
CA HIS A 264 2.86 -22.34 9.90
C HIS A 264 1.55 -21.55 9.84
N CYS A 265 1.20 -20.97 8.70
CA CYS A 265 0.10 -20.03 8.60
C CYS A 265 -0.90 -20.35 7.50
N LYS A 266 -2.18 -20.54 7.91
CA LYS A 266 -3.34 -20.73 7.01
C LYS A 266 -4.16 -19.45 6.80
N LYS A 267 -3.73 -18.31 7.39
CA LYS A 267 -4.43 -17.03 7.24
C LYS A 267 -4.19 -16.43 5.85
N SER A 268 -5.08 -15.50 5.47
CA SER A 268 -4.95 -14.76 4.23
C SER A 268 -3.62 -14.03 4.15
N THR A 269 -2.93 -14.20 3.04
CA THR A 269 -1.61 -13.63 2.78
C THR A 269 -1.63 -12.98 1.40
N LYS A 270 -1.12 -11.77 1.33
CA LYS A 270 -1.06 -10.96 0.11
C LYS A 270 0.39 -10.61 -0.20
N LEU A 271 0.75 -10.59 -1.47
CA LEU A 271 2.04 -10.07 -1.88
C LEU A 271 1.87 -8.88 -2.82
N TYR A 272 2.62 -7.84 -2.55
CA TYR A 272 2.82 -6.75 -3.48
C TYR A 272 3.63 -7.24 -4.68
N VAL A 273 3.15 -6.93 -5.87
CA VAL A 273 3.78 -7.26 -7.15
C VAL A 273 3.95 -5.93 -7.89
N LEU A 274 5.16 -5.37 -7.87
CA LEU A 274 5.48 -4.16 -8.60
C LEU A 274 5.59 -4.48 -10.10
N VAL A 275 4.98 -3.65 -10.94
CA VAL A 275 4.98 -3.79 -12.39
C VAL A 275 5.35 -2.48 -13.07
N ALA A 276 5.85 -2.57 -14.28
CA ALA A 276 6.27 -1.43 -15.11
C ALA A 276 7.41 -0.60 -14.52
N TYR A 277 8.29 -1.21 -13.70
CA TYR A 277 9.47 -0.54 -13.15
C TYR A 277 10.73 -0.80 -14.00
N ASP A 278 11.15 -2.08 -14.10
CA ASP A 278 12.39 -2.46 -14.81
C ASP A 278 12.23 -2.39 -16.33
N SER A 279 11.15 -2.93 -16.84
CA SER A 279 10.74 -2.84 -18.23
C SER A 279 9.23 -2.58 -18.32
N GLN A 280 8.78 -2.23 -19.53
CA GLN A 280 7.37 -1.92 -19.78
C GLN A 280 6.90 -2.63 -21.05
N ASP A 281 7.52 -3.76 -21.33
CA ASP A 281 7.31 -4.62 -22.50
C ASP A 281 6.47 -5.87 -22.18
N GLU A 282 6.32 -6.76 -23.16
CA GLU A 282 5.59 -8.03 -23.01
C GLU A 282 6.22 -8.94 -21.95
N LYS A 283 7.54 -8.84 -21.73
CA LYS A 283 8.24 -9.66 -20.73
C LYS A 283 7.87 -9.27 -19.31
N ASP A 284 7.62 -7.98 -19.04
CA ASP A 284 7.11 -7.57 -17.71
C ASP A 284 5.68 -8.04 -17.50
N ILE A 285 4.85 -8.07 -18.56
CA ILE A 285 3.50 -8.66 -18.49
C ILE A 285 3.58 -10.18 -18.23
N GLU A 286 4.44 -10.90 -18.96
CA GLU A 286 4.69 -12.33 -18.75
C GLU A 286 5.19 -12.60 -17.33
N GLY A 287 6.21 -11.85 -16.88
CA GLY A 287 6.76 -11.94 -15.53
C GLY A 287 5.73 -11.61 -14.44
N THR A 288 4.76 -10.76 -14.74
CA THR A 288 3.64 -10.49 -13.85
C THR A 288 2.73 -11.71 -13.72
N PHE A 289 2.34 -12.34 -14.82
CA PHE A 289 1.55 -13.57 -14.79
C PHE A 289 2.31 -14.72 -14.13
N PHE A 290 3.61 -14.87 -14.40
CA PHE A 290 4.47 -15.84 -13.75
C PHE A 290 4.44 -15.70 -12.22
N ARG A 291 4.60 -14.49 -11.69
CA ARG A 291 4.50 -14.21 -10.25
C ARG A 291 3.10 -14.53 -9.71
N ILE A 292 2.04 -14.18 -10.45
CA ILE A 292 0.65 -14.52 -10.10
C ILE A 292 0.45 -16.03 -10.01
N LYS A 293 0.98 -16.82 -10.95
CA LYS A 293 0.93 -18.28 -10.94
C LYS A 293 1.57 -18.86 -9.68
N ILE A 294 2.80 -18.42 -9.35
CA ILE A 294 3.49 -18.84 -8.11
C ILE A 294 2.65 -18.51 -6.88
N LEU A 295 2.05 -17.31 -6.84
CA LEU A 295 1.21 -16.90 -5.71
C LEU A 295 -0.05 -17.78 -5.59
N MET A 296 -0.69 -18.14 -6.69
CA MET A 296 -1.81 -19.10 -6.70
C MET A 296 -1.38 -20.45 -6.15
N GLU A 297 -0.25 -21.00 -6.59
CA GLU A 297 0.31 -22.27 -6.14
C GLU A 297 0.64 -22.30 -4.64
N HIS A 298 0.90 -21.13 -4.05
CA HIS A 298 1.16 -20.98 -2.62
C HIS A 298 -0.05 -20.43 -1.84
N GLY A 299 -1.24 -20.39 -2.44
CA GLY A 299 -2.46 -19.91 -1.80
C GLY A 299 -2.39 -18.43 -1.38
N CYS A 300 -1.55 -17.63 -2.02
CA CYS A 300 -1.36 -16.22 -1.76
C CYS A 300 -2.12 -15.35 -2.77
N LEU A 301 -2.46 -14.13 -2.36
CA LEU A 301 -3.16 -13.16 -3.19
C LEU A 301 -2.18 -12.14 -3.75
N PRO A 302 -2.14 -11.90 -5.06
CA PRO A 302 -1.38 -10.80 -5.62
C PRO A 302 -2.06 -9.45 -5.31
N TYR A 303 -1.24 -8.41 -5.18
CA TYR A 303 -1.67 -7.03 -5.20
C TYR A 303 -0.77 -6.26 -6.16
N ILE A 304 -1.28 -5.97 -7.34
CA ILE A 304 -0.53 -5.30 -8.40
C ILE A 304 -0.33 -3.83 -8.04
N MET A 305 0.93 -3.44 -7.91
CA MET A 305 1.38 -2.06 -7.72
C MET A 305 1.99 -1.58 -9.03
N ARG A 306 1.37 -0.59 -9.65
CA ARG A 306 1.84 -0.02 -10.92
C ARG A 306 2.82 1.12 -10.62
N PHE A 307 4.06 0.99 -11.07
CA PHE A 307 5.01 2.09 -11.03
C PHE A 307 4.52 3.23 -11.93
N GLU A 308 4.84 4.47 -11.63
CA GLU A 308 4.19 5.63 -12.26
C GLU A 308 4.34 5.68 -13.79
N GLU A 309 5.45 5.18 -14.33
CA GLU A 309 5.75 5.11 -15.75
C GLU A 309 4.85 4.16 -16.54
N TYR A 310 4.09 3.29 -15.89
CA TYR A 310 3.09 2.45 -16.58
C TYR A 310 2.17 3.25 -17.51
N LYS A 311 1.97 4.55 -17.20
CA LYS A 311 1.10 5.44 -17.95
C LYS A 311 1.61 5.71 -19.37
N ASN A 312 2.92 5.59 -19.57
CA ASN A 312 3.63 5.86 -20.82
C ASN A 312 3.86 4.58 -21.65
N SER A 313 3.56 3.41 -21.08
CA SER A 313 3.72 2.12 -21.75
C SER A 313 2.62 1.86 -22.77
N GLU A 314 2.95 1.18 -23.86
CA GLU A 314 1.97 0.59 -24.80
C GLU A 314 1.10 -0.47 -24.12
N PHE A 315 1.59 -1.14 -23.06
CA PHE A 315 0.86 -2.10 -22.24
C PHE A 315 0.08 -1.47 -21.08
N LYS A 316 -0.08 -0.16 -21.07
CA LYS A 316 -0.82 0.59 -20.02
C LYS A 316 -2.14 -0.07 -19.65
N ASP A 317 -2.92 -0.44 -20.67
CA ASP A 317 -4.24 -1.02 -20.43
C ASP A 317 -4.15 -2.43 -19.84
N MET A 318 -3.14 -3.23 -20.20
CA MET A 318 -2.89 -4.54 -19.56
C MET A 318 -2.58 -4.38 -18.07
N TYR A 319 -1.70 -3.45 -17.68
CA TYR A 319 -1.42 -3.18 -16.26
C TYR A 319 -2.66 -2.74 -15.49
N ILE A 320 -3.53 -1.95 -16.13
CA ILE A 320 -4.81 -1.55 -15.52
C ILE A 320 -5.71 -2.78 -15.30
N GLN A 321 -5.86 -3.65 -16.30
CA GLN A 321 -6.75 -4.81 -16.19
C GLN A 321 -6.21 -5.85 -15.21
N LEU A 322 -4.89 -6.09 -15.19
CA LEU A 322 -4.24 -6.95 -14.20
C LEU A 322 -4.50 -6.46 -12.77
N ALA A 323 -4.33 -5.16 -12.51
CA ALA A 323 -4.62 -4.58 -11.21
C ALA A 323 -6.12 -4.70 -10.85
N ARG A 324 -7.02 -4.48 -11.78
CA ARG A 324 -8.48 -4.62 -11.57
C ARG A 324 -8.89 -6.06 -11.25
N TRP A 325 -8.25 -7.03 -11.85
CA TRP A 325 -8.50 -8.45 -11.58
C TRP A 325 -7.91 -8.90 -10.25
N CYS A 326 -6.61 -8.63 -10.03
CA CYS A 326 -5.85 -9.13 -8.89
C CYS A 326 -6.22 -8.44 -7.57
N ASN A 327 -6.42 -7.10 -7.60
CA ASN A 327 -6.61 -6.32 -6.38
C ASN A 327 -8.01 -6.47 -5.77
N GLN A 328 -8.85 -7.30 -6.38
CA GLN A 328 -10.18 -7.66 -5.87
C GLN A 328 -10.22 -9.16 -5.51
N PRO A 329 -9.91 -9.53 -4.25
CA PRO A 329 -9.82 -10.94 -3.84
C PRO A 329 -11.06 -11.79 -4.14
N SER A 330 -12.25 -11.19 -4.11
CA SER A 330 -13.52 -11.86 -4.43
C SER A 330 -13.66 -12.23 -5.90
N ILE A 331 -13.02 -11.48 -6.79
CA ILE A 331 -12.96 -11.74 -8.23
C ILE A 331 -11.82 -12.72 -8.52
N PHE A 332 -10.61 -12.39 -8.06
CA PHE A 332 -9.40 -13.16 -8.31
C PHE A 332 -9.53 -14.63 -7.91
N LYS A 333 -10.10 -14.92 -6.73
CA LYS A 333 -10.29 -16.30 -6.25
C LYS A 333 -11.25 -17.13 -7.08
N LYS A 334 -12.16 -16.50 -7.83
CA LYS A 334 -13.25 -17.19 -8.54
C LYS A 334 -13.08 -17.27 -10.04
N MET A 335 -12.22 -16.43 -10.62
CA MET A 335 -12.13 -16.23 -12.06
C MET A 335 -10.69 -16.21 -12.53
N SER A 336 -10.42 -16.83 -13.69
CA SER A 336 -9.19 -16.56 -14.45
C SER A 336 -9.20 -15.15 -15.03
N PHE A 337 -8.07 -14.68 -15.53
CA PHE A 337 -7.99 -13.39 -16.22
C PHE A 337 -8.94 -13.33 -17.42
N ARG A 338 -8.95 -14.38 -18.24
CA ARG A 338 -9.88 -14.50 -19.38
C ARG A 338 -11.34 -14.40 -18.93
N GLN A 339 -11.73 -15.14 -17.90
CA GLN A 339 -13.10 -15.10 -17.38
C GLN A 339 -13.49 -13.74 -16.84
N PHE A 340 -12.54 -13.02 -16.21
CA PHE A 340 -12.75 -11.65 -15.76
C PHE A 340 -13.02 -10.71 -16.94
N CYS A 341 -12.25 -10.80 -18.02
CA CYS A 341 -12.43 -9.97 -19.22
C CYS A 341 -13.76 -10.27 -19.93
N VAL A 342 -14.08 -11.54 -20.13
CA VAL A 342 -15.35 -12.00 -20.70
C VAL A 342 -16.55 -11.49 -19.89
N ARG A 343 -16.48 -11.60 -18.55
CA ARG A 343 -17.53 -11.10 -17.67
C ARG A 343 -17.75 -9.60 -17.82
N ASN A 344 -16.66 -8.81 -17.94
CA ASN A 344 -16.79 -7.36 -18.16
C ASN A 344 -17.46 -7.05 -19.51
N GLU A 345 -17.16 -7.84 -20.55
CA GLU A 345 -17.83 -7.72 -21.83
C GLU A 345 -19.29 -8.08 -21.75
N GLU A 346 -19.67 -9.14 -21.05
CA GLU A 346 -21.08 -9.51 -20.83
C GLU A 346 -21.87 -8.38 -20.17
N TYR A 347 -21.28 -7.68 -19.19
CA TYR A 347 -21.90 -6.50 -18.58
C TYR A 347 -21.99 -5.32 -19.55
N HIS A 348 -20.94 -5.08 -20.32
CA HIS A 348 -20.93 -4.02 -21.32
C HIS A 348 -22.01 -4.22 -22.39
N GLN A 349 -22.18 -5.46 -22.87
CA GLN A 349 -23.19 -5.83 -23.83
C GLN A 349 -24.61 -5.92 -23.24
N GLY A 350 -24.76 -5.80 -21.93
CA GLY A 350 -26.05 -5.94 -21.25
C GLY A 350 -26.59 -7.37 -21.18
N ILE A 351 -25.73 -8.38 -21.40
CA ILE A 351 -26.12 -9.81 -21.50
C ILE A 351 -25.76 -10.64 -20.26
N ALA A 352 -25.19 -10.04 -19.23
CA ALA A 352 -24.75 -10.76 -18.01
C ALA A 352 -25.87 -11.58 -17.36
N HIS A 353 -27.14 -11.19 -17.51
CA HIS A 353 -28.29 -11.91 -16.99
C HIS A 353 -28.57 -13.21 -17.73
N LEU A 354 -28.19 -13.32 -19.01
CA LEU A 354 -28.40 -14.52 -19.82
C LEU A 354 -27.48 -15.68 -19.37
N ASN A 355 -26.27 -15.33 -18.89
CA ASN A 355 -25.32 -16.31 -18.37
C ASN A 355 -25.89 -17.02 -17.13
N LYS A 356 -26.56 -16.26 -16.23
CA LYS A 356 -27.21 -16.83 -15.04
C LYS A 356 -28.35 -17.81 -15.36
N LYS A 357 -28.97 -17.67 -16.52
CA LYS A 357 -30.05 -18.54 -17.02
C LYS A 357 -29.55 -19.72 -17.86
N GLY A 358 -28.25 -19.89 -18.05
CA GLY A 358 -27.68 -20.93 -18.88
C GLY A 358 -27.90 -20.77 -20.39
N VAL A 359 -28.39 -19.61 -20.84
CA VAL A 359 -28.67 -19.29 -22.26
C VAL A 359 -27.39 -18.92 -23.02
N TYR A 360 -26.30 -18.71 -22.29
CA TYR A 360 -25.04 -18.19 -22.78
C TYR A 360 -23.89 -19.15 -22.46
N ASN A 361 -23.06 -19.48 -23.43
CA ASN A 361 -21.93 -20.37 -23.20
C ASN A 361 -20.60 -19.61 -23.09
N LYS A 362 -19.61 -20.30 -22.51
CA LYS A 362 -18.29 -19.73 -22.17
C LYS A 362 -17.49 -19.13 -23.34
N LYS A 363 -17.95 -19.28 -24.59
CA LYS A 363 -17.29 -18.77 -25.81
C LYS A 363 -18.04 -17.63 -26.48
N LEU A 364 -18.83 -16.84 -25.76
CA LEU A 364 -19.62 -15.72 -26.28
C LEU A 364 -20.58 -16.11 -27.42
N LYS A 365 -21.11 -17.32 -27.42
CA LYS A 365 -22.15 -17.71 -28.36
C LYS A 365 -23.51 -17.25 -27.85
N LEU A 366 -23.94 -16.12 -28.35
CA LEU A 366 -25.23 -15.52 -28.02
C LEU A 366 -26.38 -16.19 -28.77
N PRO A 367 -27.61 -16.03 -28.26
CA PRO A 367 -28.81 -16.41 -29.02
C PRO A 367 -28.79 -15.71 -30.37
N LYS A 368 -29.20 -16.44 -31.42
CA LYS A 368 -29.29 -15.90 -32.76
C LYS A 368 -30.19 -14.64 -32.78
N GLY A 369 -29.65 -13.56 -33.35
CA GLY A 369 -30.37 -12.28 -33.43
C GLY A 369 -30.30 -11.39 -32.19
N TYR A 370 -29.45 -11.70 -31.19
CA TYR A 370 -29.27 -10.83 -30.06
C TYR A 370 -28.50 -9.55 -30.48
N PRO A 371 -29.01 -8.34 -30.19
CA PRO A 371 -28.36 -7.09 -30.59
C PRO A 371 -27.16 -6.83 -29.68
N LEU A 372 -25.95 -6.94 -30.23
CA LEU A 372 -24.72 -6.54 -29.56
C LEU A 372 -24.41 -5.07 -29.84
N LYS A 373 -23.61 -4.46 -28.93
CA LYS A 373 -22.94 -3.20 -29.22
C LYS A 373 -21.84 -3.44 -30.26
N ASP A 374 -21.60 -2.46 -31.12
CA ASP A 374 -20.58 -2.54 -32.17
C ASP A 374 -19.14 -2.54 -31.65
N THR A 375 -18.95 -2.13 -30.40
CA THR A 375 -17.63 -2.01 -29.78
C THR A 375 -17.51 -2.88 -28.53
N TYR A 376 -16.32 -3.47 -28.33
CA TYR A 376 -15.96 -4.17 -27.09
C TYR A 376 -15.66 -3.19 -25.96
N CYS A 377 -15.87 -3.63 -24.71
CA CYS A 377 -15.35 -2.88 -23.57
C CYS A 377 -13.81 -2.90 -23.56
N SER A 378 -13.20 -1.88 -22.96
CA SER A 378 -11.74 -1.74 -22.88
C SER A 378 -11.06 -3.01 -22.35
N CYS A 379 -11.60 -3.62 -21.29
CA CYS A 379 -11.03 -4.83 -20.69
C CYS A 379 -10.94 -6.01 -21.66
N TYR A 380 -12.02 -6.29 -22.37
CA TYR A 380 -12.11 -7.41 -23.30
C TYR A 380 -11.26 -7.17 -24.56
N ARG A 381 -11.28 -5.96 -25.08
CA ARG A 381 -10.46 -5.55 -26.23
C ARG A 381 -8.97 -5.69 -25.91
N THR A 382 -8.51 -5.14 -24.77
CA THR A 382 -7.11 -5.26 -24.32
C THR A 382 -6.65 -6.72 -24.25
N MET A 383 -7.52 -7.60 -23.73
CA MET A 383 -7.21 -9.04 -23.67
C MET A 383 -7.06 -9.65 -25.05
N LEU A 384 -8.00 -9.33 -25.99
CA LEU A 384 -7.96 -9.88 -27.35
C LEU A 384 -6.73 -9.38 -28.14
N ASP A 385 -6.42 -8.09 -28.01
CA ASP A 385 -5.27 -7.46 -28.68
C ASP A 385 -3.97 -8.10 -28.17
N PHE A 386 -3.85 -8.30 -26.86
CA PHE A 386 -2.68 -8.96 -26.28
C PHE A 386 -2.58 -10.43 -26.71
N GLU A 387 -3.68 -11.19 -26.68
CA GLU A 387 -3.70 -12.59 -27.10
C GLU A 387 -3.34 -12.75 -28.59
N ALA A 388 -3.77 -11.81 -29.45
CA ALA A 388 -3.44 -11.84 -30.88
C ALA A 388 -1.95 -11.63 -31.14
N ASN A 389 -1.27 -10.78 -30.36
CA ASN A 389 0.15 -10.45 -30.51
C ASN A 389 1.08 -11.42 -29.73
N TYR A 390 0.61 -11.95 -28.59
CA TYR A 390 1.38 -12.80 -27.68
C TYR A 390 0.60 -14.07 -27.29
N PRO A 391 0.25 -14.93 -28.26
CA PRO A 391 -0.62 -16.11 -28.04
C PRO A 391 -0.01 -17.12 -27.06
N GLU A 392 1.31 -17.24 -26.99
CA GLU A 392 2.01 -18.17 -26.10
C GLU A 392 1.78 -17.79 -24.63
N ILE A 393 1.94 -16.51 -24.29
CA ILE A 393 1.69 -15.97 -22.94
C ILE A 393 0.20 -16.13 -22.58
N ALA A 394 -0.68 -15.81 -23.51
CA ALA A 394 -2.13 -15.94 -23.29
C ALA A 394 -2.56 -17.40 -23.06
N ASN A 395 -2.02 -18.34 -23.83
CA ASN A 395 -2.29 -19.79 -23.69
C ASN A 395 -1.78 -20.33 -22.36
N GLU A 396 -0.61 -19.87 -21.88
CA GLU A 396 -0.05 -20.32 -20.62
C GLU A 396 -0.80 -19.78 -19.40
N TYR A 397 -1.20 -18.50 -19.41
CA TYR A 397 -1.59 -17.81 -18.17
C TYR A 397 -3.05 -17.39 -18.10
N PHE A 398 -3.74 -17.07 -19.21
CA PHE A 398 -5.04 -16.39 -19.13
C PHE A 398 -6.15 -17.23 -18.51
N ASP A 399 -6.03 -18.54 -18.57
CA ASP A 399 -7.03 -19.47 -18.04
C ASP A 399 -6.67 -20.07 -16.66
N LEU A 400 -5.55 -19.65 -16.05
CA LEU A 400 -5.17 -20.06 -14.71
C LEU A 400 -6.19 -19.57 -13.66
N ARG A 401 -6.55 -20.43 -12.73
CA ARG A 401 -7.52 -20.16 -11.67
C ARG A 401 -6.93 -20.47 -10.30
N PHE A 402 -7.14 -19.53 -9.39
CA PHE A 402 -6.68 -19.67 -8.00
C PHE A 402 -7.18 -20.98 -7.36
N GLU A 403 -8.46 -21.32 -7.52
CA GLU A 403 -9.05 -22.52 -6.91
C GLU A 403 -8.45 -23.84 -7.40
N ASN A 404 -7.91 -23.87 -8.65
CA ASN A 404 -7.32 -25.05 -9.23
C ASN A 404 -5.84 -25.24 -8.84
N LEU A 405 -5.14 -24.15 -8.63
CA LEU A 405 -3.70 -24.14 -8.33
C LEU A 405 -3.39 -24.12 -6.83
N ASN A 406 -4.31 -23.60 -6.01
CA ASN A 406 -4.09 -23.49 -4.58
C ASN A 406 -4.30 -24.83 -3.86
N PRO A 407 -3.23 -25.45 -3.31
CA PRO A 407 -3.34 -26.72 -2.60
C PRO A 407 -3.76 -26.54 -1.13
N TYR A 408 -3.78 -25.32 -0.63
CA TYR A 408 -3.97 -25.04 0.80
C TYR A 408 -5.42 -24.80 1.16
N LYS A 409 -5.89 -25.45 2.24
CA LYS A 409 -7.19 -25.16 2.86
C LYS A 409 -7.03 -23.92 3.76
N LEU A 410 -7.18 -22.74 3.18
CA LEU A 410 -7.07 -21.48 3.91
C LEU A 410 -8.27 -21.26 4.83
N LEU A 411 -8.04 -20.67 6.01
CA LEU A 411 -9.09 -20.25 6.91
C LEU A 411 -9.95 -19.17 6.22
N LYS A 412 -11.26 -19.30 6.32
CA LYS A 412 -12.18 -18.20 5.98
C LYS A 412 -11.95 -17.06 6.97
N ARG A 413 -12.06 -15.83 6.47
CA ARG A 413 -12.06 -14.64 7.34
C ARG A 413 -13.25 -14.61 8.26
#